data_69ad45518f429df179fcea37bb16ce9b
#
_entry.id   69ad45518f429df179fcea37bb16ce9b
#
_cell.length_a   1.000
_cell.length_b   1.000
_cell.length_c   1.000
_cell.angle_alpha   90.00
_cell.angle_beta   90.00
_cell.angle_gamma   90.00
#
_symmetry.space_group_name_H-M   'P 1'
#
loop_
_entity.id
_entity.type
_entity.pdbx_description
1 polymer ?
#
loop_
_entity_poly.entity_id
_entity_poly.type
_entity_poly.pdbx_seq_one_letter_code
_entity_poly.pdbx_strand_id
1 'polypeptide(L)'
;MSNGIGHFCVRNVVTLPREASVLEAATLMRKHHIGAVLVIDRVDDGVIPAGLLTDRDIVVEIVAAGLDPGAVKVGELVQRPVTTVHEDAGYADTVRLMSINGVRRMPVVDAKGRLVGIITFDDILRQLAAPLLALSDLAVRERHYETETRP
;
A
#
# COMPACT_ATOMS: atom_id res chain seq x y z
N MET A 1 21.83 -7.20 -7.71
CA MET A 1 21.11 -7.43 -6.45
C MET A 1 19.70 -6.92 -6.63
N SER A 2 18.72 -7.78 -6.49
CA SER A 2 17.32 -7.37 -6.50
C SER A 2 17.07 -6.62 -5.19
N ASN A 3 16.85 -5.32 -5.25
CA ASN A 3 16.39 -4.58 -4.08
C ASN A 3 14.98 -5.07 -3.76
N GLY A 4 14.76 -5.58 -2.56
CA GLY A 4 13.44 -6.00 -2.09
C GLY A 4 12.44 -4.84 -2.08
N ILE A 5 11.15 -5.17 -2.05
CA ILE A 5 10.06 -4.20 -2.09
C ILE A 5 10.12 -3.18 -0.93
N GLY A 6 10.77 -3.53 0.16
CA GLY A 6 11.00 -2.65 1.30
C GLY A 6 11.78 -1.37 0.99
N HIS A 7 12.57 -1.34 -0.09
CA HIS A 7 13.25 -0.13 -0.56
C HIS A 7 12.32 0.87 -1.25
N PHE A 8 11.17 0.40 -1.72
CA PHE A 8 10.22 1.18 -2.53
C PHE A 8 8.91 1.45 -1.81
N CYS A 9 8.68 0.84 -0.65
CA CYS A 9 7.48 1.05 0.13
C CYS A 9 7.47 2.43 0.81
N VAL A 10 6.28 2.95 1.05
CA VAL A 10 6.07 4.18 1.81
C VAL A 10 6.15 3.84 3.31
N ARG A 11 7.12 4.43 4.02
CA ARG A 11 7.36 4.13 5.44
C ARG A 11 6.47 4.91 6.40
N ASN A 12 6.00 6.09 5.99
CA ASN A 12 5.10 6.89 6.80
C ASN A 12 3.65 6.43 6.60
N VAL A 13 3.27 5.38 7.31
CA VAL A 13 1.94 4.76 7.22
C VAL A 13 1.02 5.35 8.27
N VAL A 14 -0.18 5.77 7.85
CA VAL A 14 -1.23 6.21 8.78
C VAL A 14 -1.86 4.96 9.42
N THR A 15 -1.73 4.84 10.72
CA THR A 15 -2.15 3.67 11.49
C THR A 15 -3.12 4.03 12.60
N LEU A 16 -3.96 3.07 12.99
CA LEU A 16 -4.87 3.13 14.12
C LEU A 16 -4.87 1.83 14.92
N PRO A 17 -5.00 1.90 16.25
CA PRO A 17 -5.26 0.70 17.04
C PRO A 17 -6.70 0.21 16.83
N ARG A 18 -6.97 -1.05 17.15
CA ARG A 18 -8.30 -1.69 17.00
C ARG A 18 -9.42 -0.97 17.75
N GLU A 19 -9.08 -0.32 18.85
CA GLU A 19 -10.01 0.38 19.75
C GLU A 19 -10.46 1.73 19.23
N ALA A 20 -9.77 2.29 18.24
CA ALA A 20 -10.15 3.56 17.60
C ALA A 20 -11.51 3.44 16.93
N SER A 21 -12.26 4.54 16.88
CA SER A 21 -13.56 4.59 16.22
C SER A 21 -13.42 4.69 14.69
N VAL A 22 -14.45 4.28 13.99
CA VAL A 22 -14.54 4.48 12.53
C VAL A 22 -14.55 5.97 12.17
N LEU A 23 -15.10 6.83 13.04
CA LEU A 23 -15.06 8.29 12.86
C LEU A 23 -13.61 8.82 12.88
N GLU A 24 -12.77 8.32 13.79
CA GLU A 24 -11.34 8.68 13.82
C GLU A 24 -10.64 8.23 12.54
N ALA A 25 -10.94 7.03 12.04
CA ALA A 25 -10.42 6.54 10.76
C ALA A 25 -10.81 7.45 9.60
N ALA A 26 -12.09 7.79 9.48
CA ALA A 26 -12.60 8.69 8.45
C ALA A 26 -11.96 10.08 8.55
N THR A 27 -11.75 10.58 9.77
CA THR A 27 -11.10 11.88 10.02
C THR A 27 -9.64 11.86 9.56
N LEU A 28 -8.90 10.78 9.81
CA LEU A 28 -7.53 10.61 9.32
C LEU A 28 -7.48 10.49 7.80
N MET A 29 -8.40 9.74 7.17
CA MET A 29 -8.50 9.66 5.72
C MET A 29 -8.70 11.05 5.09
N ARG A 30 -9.59 11.86 5.65
CA ARG A 30 -9.83 13.23 5.21
C ARG A 30 -8.61 14.13 5.41
N LYS A 31 -7.97 14.07 6.58
CA LYS A 31 -6.80 14.90 6.93
C LYS A 31 -5.60 14.61 6.04
N HIS A 32 -5.36 13.35 5.73
CA HIS A 32 -4.19 12.90 4.96
C HIS A 32 -4.47 12.67 3.48
N HIS A 33 -5.72 12.91 3.03
CA HIS A 33 -6.16 12.68 1.64
C HIS A 33 -5.87 11.26 1.14
N ILE A 34 -6.18 10.26 1.98
CA ILE A 34 -5.96 8.83 1.71
C ILE A 34 -7.28 8.07 1.78
N GLY A 35 -7.39 6.99 1.00
CA GLY A 35 -8.59 6.14 0.95
C GLY A 35 -8.52 4.90 1.84
N ALA A 36 -7.48 4.76 2.67
CA ALA A 36 -7.35 3.64 3.60
C ALA A 36 -6.44 3.99 4.77
N VAL A 37 -6.70 3.36 5.92
CA VAL A 37 -5.85 3.38 7.12
C VAL A 37 -5.50 1.96 7.52
N LEU A 38 -4.32 1.77 8.06
CA LEU A 38 -3.87 0.48 8.55
C LEU A 38 -4.21 0.32 10.02
N VAL A 39 -4.97 -0.72 10.34
CA VAL A 39 -5.24 -1.12 11.73
C VAL A 39 -4.09 -1.99 12.21
N ILE A 40 -3.57 -1.71 13.38
CA ILE A 40 -2.38 -2.33 13.95
C ILE A 40 -2.63 -2.91 15.33
N ASP A 41 -1.84 -3.94 15.65
CA ASP A 41 -1.65 -4.40 17.02
C ASP A 41 -0.25 -3.97 17.50
N ARG A 42 -0.16 -3.52 18.75
CA ARG A 42 1.13 -3.17 19.37
C ARG A 42 1.79 -4.41 19.94
N VAL A 43 3.10 -4.52 19.73
CA VAL A 43 3.96 -5.54 20.31
C VAL A 43 5.15 -4.86 20.99
N ASP A 44 5.91 -5.59 21.81
CA ASP A 44 7.01 -5.03 22.62
C ASP A 44 8.03 -4.24 21.78
N ASP A 45 8.25 -4.63 20.54
CA ASP A 45 9.31 -4.11 19.67
C ASP A 45 8.74 -3.56 18.32
N GLY A 46 7.56 -2.96 18.36
CA GLY A 46 6.97 -2.34 17.17
C GLY A 46 5.46 -2.53 17.05
N VAL A 47 4.99 -2.62 15.82
CA VAL A 47 3.57 -2.83 15.49
C VAL A 47 3.41 -3.89 14.42
N ILE A 48 2.34 -4.65 14.51
CA ILE A 48 1.97 -5.70 13.53
C ILE A 48 0.72 -5.26 12.79
N PRO A 49 0.68 -5.37 11.43
CA PRO A 49 -0.53 -5.13 10.67
C PRO A 49 -1.65 -6.09 11.08
N ALA A 50 -2.81 -5.54 11.44
CA ALA A 50 -3.98 -6.33 11.84
C ALA A 50 -5.06 -6.35 10.77
N GLY A 51 -5.24 -5.24 10.05
CA GLY A 51 -6.22 -5.11 8.99
C GLY A 51 -6.06 -3.81 8.23
N LEU A 52 -6.70 -3.71 7.08
CA LEU A 52 -6.77 -2.50 6.28
C LEU A 52 -8.23 -2.07 6.18
N LEU A 53 -8.53 -0.85 6.63
CA LEU A 53 -9.85 -0.25 6.53
C LEU A 53 -9.86 0.78 5.41
N THR A 54 -10.76 0.61 4.45
CA THR A 54 -10.91 1.52 3.32
C THR A 54 -12.12 2.45 3.48
N ASP A 55 -12.15 3.55 2.74
CA ASP A 55 -13.30 4.46 2.63
C ASP A 55 -14.54 3.71 2.11
N ARG A 56 -14.36 2.75 1.19
CA ARG A 56 -15.46 1.88 0.72
C ARG A 56 -16.04 1.04 1.86
N ASP A 57 -15.22 0.47 2.72
CA ASP A 57 -15.69 -0.31 3.87
C ASP A 57 -16.56 0.56 4.79
N ILE A 58 -16.14 1.80 5.04
CA ILE A 58 -16.92 2.74 5.85
C ILE A 58 -18.28 3.05 5.21
N VAL A 59 -18.31 3.28 3.90
CA VAL A 59 -19.59 3.53 3.19
C VAL A 59 -20.51 2.32 3.26
N VAL A 60 -19.99 1.12 3.00
CA VAL A 60 -20.80 -0.10 2.92
C VAL A 60 -21.23 -0.59 4.29
N GLU A 61 -20.31 -0.63 5.27
CA GLU A 61 -20.58 -1.25 6.57
C GLU A 61 -21.17 -0.27 7.61
N ILE A 62 -20.94 1.02 7.44
CA ILE A 62 -21.41 2.03 8.42
C ILE A 62 -22.52 2.89 7.83
N VAL A 63 -22.27 3.58 6.72
CA VAL A 63 -23.24 4.53 6.16
C VAL A 63 -24.47 3.80 5.64
N ALA A 64 -24.29 2.77 4.81
CA ALA A 64 -25.39 1.99 4.24
C ALA A 64 -26.18 1.20 5.30
N ALA A 65 -25.52 0.79 6.40
CA ALA A 65 -26.16 0.12 7.53
C ALA A 65 -26.83 1.09 8.53
N GLY A 66 -26.64 2.41 8.38
CA GLY A 66 -27.19 3.43 9.28
C GLY A 66 -26.57 3.42 10.67
N LEU A 67 -25.32 2.97 10.79
CA LEU A 67 -24.60 2.90 12.07
C LEU A 67 -23.91 4.23 12.38
N ASP A 68 -23.74 4.51 13.68
CA ASP A 68 -22.96 5.66 14.15
C ASP A 68 -21.47 5.35 14.05
N PRO A 69 -20.69 6.06 13.20
CA PRO A 69 -19.25 5.83 13.07
C PRO A 69 -18.46 6.13 14.35
N GLY A 70 -18.99 6.93 15.25
CA GLY A 70 -18.37 7.20 16.55
C GLY A 70 -18.51 6.06 17.55
N ALA A 71 -19.54 5.22 17.38
CA ALA A 71 -19.84 4.10 18.27
C ALA A 71 -19.18 2.76 17.84
N VAL A 72 -18.82 2.61 16.56
CA VAL A 72 -18.22 1.38 16.01
C VAL A 72 -16.69 1.50 16.05
N LYS A 73 -16.02 0.45 16.50
CA LYS A 73 -14.54 0.37 16.53
C LYS A 73 -14.01 -0.20 15.22
N VAL A 74 -12.86 0.31 14.75
CA VAL A 74 -12.24 -0.18 13.52
C VAL A 74 -11.89 -1.68 13.59
N GLY A 75 -11.56 -2.19 14.77
CA GLY A 75 -11.30 -3.61 14.99
C GLY A 75 -12.50 -4.52 14.73
N GLU A 76 -13.73 -4.01 14.79
CA GLU A 76 -14.94 -4.75 14.48
C GLU A 76 -15.14 -4.95 12.96
N LEU A 77 -14.59 -4.04 12.15
CA LEU A 77 -14.67 -4.11 10.70
C LEU A 77 -13.54 -4.93 10.07
N VAL A 78 -12.36 -4.96 10.70
CA VAL A 78 -11.18 -5.68 10.17
C VAL A 78 -11.05 -7.08 10.78
N GLN A 79 -12.02 -7.94 10.53
CA GLN A 79 -12.08 -9.28 11.10
C GLN A 79 -11.18 -10.31 10.39
N ARG A 80 -10.69 -10.00 9.18
CA ARG A 80 -9.82 -10.89 8.41
C ARG A 80 -8.37 -10.40 8.50
N PRO A 81 -7.40 -11.32 8.61
CA PRO A 81 -6.00 -10.95 8.53
C PRO A 81 -5.69 -10.21 7.23
N VAL A 82 -4.92 -9.13 7.33
CA VAL A 82 -4.46 -8.41 6.13
C VAL A 82 -3.37 -9.21 5.43
N THR A 83 -3.42 -9.27 4.10
CA THR A 83 -2.34 -9.83 3.29
C THR A 83 -1.12 -8.92 3.38
N THR A 84 0.01 -9.45 3.80
CA THR A 84 1.29 -8.75 3.93
C THR A 84 2.31 -9.27 2.93
N VAL A 85 3.35 -8.49 2.67
CA VAL A 85 4.50 -8.90 1.87
C VAL A 85 5.79 -8.66 2.66
N HIS A 86 6.75 -9.57 2.54
CA HIS A 86 8.06 -9.43 3.20
C HIS A 86 8.90 -8.34 2.51
N GLU A 87 9.66 -7.57 3.29
CA GLU A 87 10.47 -6.46 2.76
C GLU A 87 11.51 -6.87 1.69
N ASP A 88 11.99 -8.11 1.74
CA ASP A 88 12.93 -8.67 0.77
C ASP A 88 12.25 -9.25 -0.48
N ALA A 89 10.92 -9.31 -0.52
CA ALA A 89 10.20 -9.83 -1.68
C ALA A 89 10.46 -8.98 -2.93
N GLY A 90 10.53 -9.64 -4.08
CA GLY A 90 10.66 -8.97 -5.37
C GLY A 90 9.34 -8.40 -5.89
N TYR A 91 9.43 -7.55 -6.92
CA TYR A 91 8.26 -6.97 -7.59
C TYR A 91 7.30 -8.02 -8.13
N ALA A 92 7.82 -9.06 -8.82
CA ALA A 92 7.01 -10.09 -9.44
C ALA A 92 6.19 -10.85 -8.40
N ASP A 93 6.79 -11.20 -7.26
CA ASP A 93 6.11 -11.88 -6.17
C ASP A 93 5.06 -10.98 -5.52
N THR A 94 5.37 -9.70 -5.34
CA THR A 94 4.44 -8.71 -4.79
C THR A 94 3.22 -8.54 -5.70
N VAL A 95 3.42 -8.37 -7.01
CA VAL A 95 2.33 -8.28 -7.99
C VAL A 95 1.48 -9.54 -8.00
N ARG A 96 2.11 -10.72 -7.92
CA ARG A 96 1.41 -12.00 -7.84
C ARG A 96 0.54 -12.10 -6.59
N LEU A 97 1.05 -11.70 -5.43
CA LEU A 97 0.30 -11.68 -4.18
C LEU A 97 -0.89 -10.71 -4.26
N MET A 98 -0.70 -9.52 -4.81
CA MET A 98 -1.79 -8.56 -5.05
C MET A 98 -2.88 -9.17 -5.93
N SER A 99 -2.48 -9.80 -7.03
CA SER A 99 -3.41 -10.41 -7.99
C SER A 99 -4.22 -11.56 -7.38
N ILE A 100 -3.54 -12.50 -6.69
CA ILE A 100 -4.20 -13.66 -6.06
C ILE A 100 -5.20 -13.23 -4.99
N ASN A 101 -4.85 -12.20 -4.20
CA ASN A 101 -5.69 -11.74 -3.09
C ASN A 101 -6.67 -10.63 -3.50
N GLY A 102 -6.63 -10.17 -4.74
CA GLY A 102 -7.50 -9.10 -5.23
C GLY A 102 -7.31 -7.76 -4.49
N VAL A 103 -6.08 -7.45 -4.07
CA VAL A 103 -5.75 -6.25 -3.30
C VAL A 103 -4.83 -5.32 -4.07
N ARG A 104 -5.01 -4.02 -3.92
CA ARG A 104 -4.20 -2.98 -4.59
C ARG A 104 -3.15 -2.35 -3.68
N ARG A 105 -3.09 -2.77 -2.42
CA ARG A 105 -2.12 -2.30 -1.43
C ARG A 105 -1.88 -3.38 -0.39
N MET A 106 -0.65 -3.45 0.10
CA MET A 106 -0.26 -4.41 1.12
C MET A 106 0.71 -3.78 2.11
N PRO A 107 0.56 -4.05 3.41
CA PRO A 107 1.61 -3.76 4.37
C PRO A 107 2.87 -4.56 4.04
N VAL A 108 4.01 -3.91 4.16
CA VAL A 108 5.33 -4.51 4.07
C VAL A 108 5.84 -4.80 5.46
N VAL A 109 6.30 -6.01 5.70
CA VAL A 109 6.72 -6.47 7.03
C VAL A 109 8.15 -7.01 7.00
N ASP A 110 8.81 -6.96 8.16
CA ASP A 110 10.11 -7.58 8.39
C ASP A 110 9.98 -9.08 8.72
N ALA A 111 11.12 -9.73 8.99
CA ALA A 111 11.19 -11.15 9.35
C ALA A 111 10.42 -11.52 10.63
N LYS A 112 10.10 -10.54 11.49
CA LYS A 112 9.29 -10.73 12.69
C LYS A 112 7.82 -10.39 12.49
N GLY A 113 7.40 -10.06 11.25
CA GLY A 113 6.04 -9.63 10.93
C GLY A 113 5.72 -8.19 11.34
N ARG A 114 6.72 -7.39 11.72
CA ARG A 114 6.52 -5.99 12.12
C ARG A 114 6.42 -5.10 10.89
N LEU A 115 5.59 -4.07 11.00
CA LEU A 115 5.36 -3.11 9.94
C LEU A 115 6.64 -2.34 9.58
N VAL A 116 7.02 -2.39 8.31
CA VAL A 116 8.09 -1.60 7.69
C VAL A 116 7.52 -0.43 6.89
N GLY A 117 6.42 -0.66 6.20
CA GLY A 117 5.78 0.32 5.34
C GLY A 117 4.54 -0.23 4.65
N ILE A 118 4.08 0.47 3.64
CA ILE A 118 2.99 0.03 2.77
C ILE A 118 3.42 0.17 1.31
N ILE A 119 3.04 -0.79 0.47
CA ILE A 119 3.25 -0.76 -0.98
C ILE A 119 1.90 -0.77 -1.68
N THR A 120 1.75 0.07 -2.68
CA THR A 120 0.53 0.12 -3.50
C THR A 120 0.81 -0.33 -4.92
N PHE A 121 -0.24 -0.73 -5.62
CA PHE A 121 -0.20 -1.02 -7.05
C PHE A 121 0.36 0.17 -7.86
N ASP A 122 -0.02 1.40 -7.50
CA ASP A 122 0.46 2.61 -8.17
C ASP A 122 1.96 2.83 -7.96
N ASP A 123 2.50 2.51 -6.78
CA ASP A 123 3.95 2.57 -6.51
C ASP A 123 4.72 1.59 -7.41
N ILE A 124 4.19 0.38 -7.56
CA ILE A 124 4.77 -0.64 -8.45
C ILE A 124 4.73 -0.17 -9.90
N LEU A 125 3.60 0.37 -10.37
CA LEU A 125 3.47 0.89 -11.73
C LEU A 125 4.50 1.99 -12.02
N ARG A 126 4.71 2.94 -11.10
CA ARG A 126 5.72 3.99 -11.26
C ARG A 126 7.12 3.42 -11.40
N GLN A 127 7.46 2.42 -10.60
CA GLN A 127 8.78 1.77 -10.68
C GLN A 127 8.98 1.01 -11.99
N LEU A 128 7.94 0.36 -12.51
CA LEU A 128 7.99 -0.35 -13.79
C LEU A 128 7.98 0.62 -14.99
N ALA A 129 7.32 1.76 -14.87
CA ALA A 129 7.26 2.76 -15.93
C ALA A 129 8.60 3.47 -16.17
N ALA A 130 9.40 3.71 -15.12
CA ALA A 130 10.67 4.42 -15.22
C ALA A 130 11.66 3.78 -16.23
N PRO A 131 11.97 2.47 -16.18
CA PRO A 131 12.84 1.84 -17.18
C PRO A 131 12.22 1.81 -18.58
N LEU A 132 10.91 1.70 -18.72
CA LEU A 132 10.23 1.74 -20.01
C LEU A 132 10.34 3.10 -20.67
N LEU A 133 10.21 4.20 -19.93
CA LEU A 133 10.44 5.56 -20.40
C LEU A 133 11.89 5.76 -20.84
N ALA A 134 12.86 5.27 -20.06
CA ALA A 134 14.28 5.34 -20.40
C ALA A 134 14.60 4.59 -21.71
N LEU A 135 13.97 3.43 -21.95
CA LEU A 135 14.12 2.71 -23.22
C LEU A 135 13.49 3.47 -24.40
N SER A 136 12.35 4.12 -24.19
CA SER A 136 11.72 4.98 -25.21
C SER A 136 12.64 6.15 -25.60
N ASP A 137 13.25 6.82 -24.60
CA ASP A 137 14.19 7.91 -24.84
C ASP A 137 15.46 7.45 -25.57
N LEU A 138 15.93 6.23 -25.30
CA LEU A 138 17.07 5.63 -26.01
C LEU A 138 16.76 5.51 -27.51
N ALA A 139 15.61 5.00 -27.89
CA ALA A 139 15.20 4.85 -29.28
C ALA A 139 15.08 6.20 -30.02
N VAL A 140 14.69 7.27 -29.33
CA VAL A 140 14.65 8.63 -29.87
C VAL A 140 16.06 9.18 -30.08
N ARG A 141 16.96 9.00 -29.11
CA ARG A 141 18.36 9.45 -29.18
C ARG A 141 19.14 8.73 -30.26
N GLU A 142 18.91 7.44 -30.45
CA GLU A 142 19.56 6.63 -31.49
C GLU A 142 19.21 7.17 -32.89
N ARG A 143 17.94 7.47 -33.15
CA ARG A 143 17.49 8.10 -34.40
C ARG A 143 18.11 9.48 -34.63
N HIS A 144 18.22 10.29 -33.59
CA HIS A 144 18.84 11.62 -33.68
C HIS A 144 20.33 11.51 -34.00
N TYR A 145 21.04 10.61 -33.36
CA TYR A 145 22.45 10.34 -33.62
C TYR A 145 22.70 9.89 -35.09
N GLU A 146 21.85 9.01 -35.62
CA GLU A 146 21.95 8.57 -37.03
C GLU A 146 21.73 9.70 -38.00
N THR A 147 20.80 10.61 -37.71
CA THR A 147 20.51 11.77 -38.56
C THR A 147 21.67 12.78 -38.59
N GLU A 148 22.37 12.96 -37.48
CA GLU A 148 23.52 13.86 -37.40
C GLU A 148 24.81 13.27 -38.00
N THR A 149 24.99 11.96 -37.92
CA THR A 149 26.23 11.29 -38.35
C THR A 149 26.19 10.74 -39.76
N ARG A 150 25.02 10.62 -40.36
CA ARG A 150 24.78 10.10 -41.75
C ARG A 150 23.83 11.01 -42.52
N PRO A 151 24.31 12.19 -42.95
CA PRO A 151 23.49 13.11 -43.75
C PRO A 151 23.14 12.54 -45.15
#